data_83eeb07d736b466381bc718980a136a7
#
_entry.id   83eeb07d736b466381bc718980a136a7
#
_cell.length_a   1.000
_cell.length_b   1.000
_cell.length_c   1.000
_cell.angle_alpha   90.00
_cell.angle_beta   90.00
_cell.angle_gamma   90.00
#
_symmetry.space_group_name_H-M   'P 1'
#
loop_
_entity.id
_entity.type
_entity.pdbx_description
1 polymer ?
#
loop_
_entity_poly.entity_id
_entity_poly.type
_entity_poly.pdbx_seq_one_letter_code
_entity_poly.pdbx_strand_id
1 'polypeptide(L)'
;MTQQEFLQDLEAFLQEWQNDEPTVWVHTSGSTGTPKPLQVEKERMMASARLTCSFLGLKEGDSALLCMPLQYIAGKMVVIRSLVAGLKLMPIAPSGHPLKDLKETPTFAAMIPMQVYNTLQEPEEREKLMGIKHLIDRKSVV
;
A
#
# COMPACT_ATOMS: atom_id res chain seq x y z
N MET A 1 -2.19 -0.10 -16.19
CA MET A 1 -3.36 0.28 -15.39
C MET A 1 -3.47 1.78 -15.32
N THR A 2 -4.65 2.32 -15.59
CA THR A 2 -4.89 3.75 -15.47
C THR A 2 -5.21 4.13 -14.02
N GLN A 3 -5.11 5.42 -13.72
CA GLN A 3 -5.50 5.93 -12.40
C GLN A 3 -6.96 5.61 -12.09
N GLN A 4 -7.84 5.76 -13.09
CA GLN A 4 -9.25 5.47 -12.90
C GLN A 4 -9.50 4.00 -12.60
N GLU A 5 -8.84 3.10 -13.30
CA GLU A 5 -8.94 1.66 -13.03
C GLU A 5 -8.47 1.33 -11.63
N PHE A 6 -7.40 1.98 -11.19
CA PHE A 6 -6.86 1.75 -9.84
C PHE A 6 -7.84 2.23 -8.76
N LEU A 7 -8.48 3.37 -8.98
CA LEU A 7 -9.48 3.87 -8.05
C LEU A 7 -10.70 2.96 -7.99
N GLN A 8 -11.07 2.34 -9.11
CA GLN A 8 -12.14 1.36 -9.14
C GLN A 8 -11.77 0.11 -8.35
N ASP A 9 -10.53 -0.35 -8.46
CA ASP A 9 -10.03 -1.48 -7.67
C ASP A 9 -10.05 -1.15 -6.18
N LEU A 10 -9.67 0.07 -5.82
CA LEU A 10 -9.71 0.52 -4.43
C LEU A 10 -11.14 0.49 -3.89
N GLU A 11 -12.09 1.01 -4.66
CA GLU A 11 -13.49 1.00 -4.24
C GLU A 11 -14.01 -0.42 -4.08
N ALA A 12 -13.68 -1.30 -5.01
CA ALA A 12 -14.09 -2.70 -4.94
C ALA A 12 -13.53 -3.36 -3.67
N PHE A 13 -12.29 -3.09 -3.33
CA PHE A 13 -11.70 -3.63 -2.12
C PHE A 13 -12.38 -3.06 -0.86
N LEU A 14 -12.69 -1.78 -0.85
CA LEU A 14 -13.38 -1.19 0.30
C LEU A 14 -14.75 -1.81 0.51
N GLN A 15 -15.46 -2.12 -0.57
CA GLN A 15 -16.74 -2.82 -0.46
C GLN A 15 -16.56 -4.23 0.08
N GLU A 16 -15.56 -4.95 -0.38
CA GLU A 16 -15.25 -6.28 0.14
C GLU A 16 -14.88 -6.21 1.62
N TRP A 17 -14.11 -5.21 2.00
CA TRP A 17 -13.70 -5.04 3.39
C TRP A 17 -14.89 -4.76 4.31
N GLN A 18 -15.90 -4.05 3.83
CA GLN A 18 -17.06 -3.67 4.61
C GLN A 18 -18.18 -4.67 4.59
N ASN A 19 -18.08 -5.76 3.82
CA ASN A 19 -19.11 -6.79 3.78
C ASN A 19 -19.09 -7.62 5.08
N ASP A 20 -20.08 -8.50 5.24
CA ASP A 20 -20.24 -9.27 6.47
C ASP A 20 -19.36 -10.51 6.58
N GLU A 21 -18.54 -10.76 5.56
CA GLU A 21 -17.66 -11.92 5.57
C GLU A 21 -16.46 -11.70 6.49
N PRO A 22 -16.01 -12.73 7.22
CA PRO A 22 -14.88 -12.58 8.14
C PRO A 22 -13.51 -12.55 7.45
N THR A 23 -13.46 -12.88 6.16
CA THR A 23 -12.21 -12.99 5.42
C THR A 23 -12.24 -12.17 4.15
N VAL A 24 -11.05 -11.88 3.60
CA VAL A 24 -10.92 -11.32 2.27
C VAL A 24 -9.98 -12.19 1.46
N TRP A 25 -10.14 -12.14 0.15
CA TRP A 25 -9.25 -12.86 -0.76
C TRP A 25 -8.03 -12.00 -1.09
N VAL A 26 -6.86 -12.60 -1.01
CA VAL A 26 -5.61 -11.97 -1.44
C VAL A 26 -4.91 -12.92 -2.39
N HIS A 27 -4.01 -12.38 -3.21
CA HIS A 27 -3.16 -13.19 -4.07
C HIS A 27 -1.73 -13.13 -3.54
N THR A 28 -1.09 -14.29 -3.47
CA THR A 28 0.32 -14.33 -3.08
C THR A 28 1.17 -14.06 -4.30
N SER A 29 2.29 -13.39 -4.09
CA SER A 29 3.25 -13.11 -5.17
C SER A 29 4.22 -14.26 -5.38
N GLY A 30 3.80 -15.48 -5.17
CA GLY A 30 4.64 -16.67 -5.10
C GLY A 30 5.82 -16.72 -6.05
N SER A 31 6.89 -17.33 -5.60
CA SER A 31 8.14 -17.47 -6.35
C SER A 31 8.03 -18.43 -7.53
N THR A 32 6.92 -19.13 -7.66
CA THR A 32 6.73 -20.12 -8.72
C THR A 32 5.87 -19.61 -9.87
N GLY A 33 5.69 -18.30 -9.96
CA GLY A 33 5.05 -17.70 -11.13
C GLY A 33 3.58 -17.39 -10.99
N THR A 34 2.72 -18.36 -10.76
CA THR A 34 1.27 -18.11 -10.73
C THR A 34 0.82 -17.71 -9.34
N PRO A 35 0.25 -16.50 -9.17
CA PRO A 35 -0.30 -16.09 -7.87
C PRO A 35 -1.44 -17.02 -7.47
N LYS A 36 -1.46 -17.41 -6.22
CA LYS A 36 -2.52 -18.27 -5.69
C LYS A 36 -3.46 -17.46 -4.82
N PRO A 37 -4.79 -17.66 -4.95
CA PRO A 37 -5.73 -17.01 -4.06
C PRO A 37 -5.64 -17.61 -2.67
N LEU A 38 -5.78 -16.75 -1.66
CA LEU A 38 -5.70 -17.13 -0.26
C LEU A 38 -6.68 -16.28 0.53
N GLN A 39 -7.40 -16.89 1.46
CA GLN A 39 -8.28 -16.14 2.35
C GLN A 39 -7.52 -15.75 3.61
N VAL A 40 -7.65 -14.49 3.99
CA VAL A 40 -7.04 -13.97 5.21
C VAL A 40 -8.13 -13.36 6.09
N GLU A 41 -8.05 -13.63 7.38
CA GLU A 41 -9.04 -13.12 8.32
C GLU A 41 -8.89 -11.60 8.48
N LYS A 42 -10.03 -10.90 8.39
CA LYS A 42 -10.05 -9.45 8.57
C LYS A 42 -9.50 -9.04 9.92
N GLU A 43 -9.81 -9.81 10.97
CA GLU A 43 -9.31 -9.51 12.32
C GLU A 43 -7.80 -9.54 12.40
N ARG A 44 -7.17 -10.50 11.73
CA ARG A 44 -5.71 -10.59 11.70
C ARG A 44 -5.09 -9.42 10.96
N MET A 45 -5.72 -9.02 9.86
CA MET A 45 -5.26 -7.88 9.09
C MET A 45 -5.38 -6.60 9.91
N MET A 46 -6.48 -6.42 10.64
CA MET A 46 -6.67 -5.27 11.51
C MET A 46 -5.65 -5.24 12.64
N ALA A 47 -5.40 -6.39 13.26
CA ALA A 47 -4.43 -6.49 14.35
C ALA A 47 -3.03 -6.14 13.86
N SER A 48 -2.65 -6.64 12.67
CA SER A 48 -1.38 -6.32 12.05
C SER A 48 -1.28 -4.83 11.73
N ALA A 49 -2.36 -4.25 11.22
CA ALA A 49 -2.39 -2.82 10.89
C ALA A 49 -2.23 -1.96 12.13
N ARG A 50 -2.92 -2.30 13.21
CA ARG A 50 -2.80 -1.56 14.48
C ARG A 50 -1.39 -1.63 15.02
N LEU A 51 -0.79 -2.80 14.95
CA LEU A 51 0.59 -2.99 15.43
C LEU A 51 1.56 -2.12 14.63
N THR A 52 1.46 -2.13 13.32
CA THR A 52 2.32 -1.32 12.46
C THR A 52 2.12 0.17 12.73
N CYS A 53 0.88 0.62 12.78
CA CYS A 53 0.58 2.04 13.01
C CYS A 53 1.10 2.48 14.38
N SER A 54 0.94 1.65 15.39
CA SER A 54 1.45 1.95 16.74
C SER A 54 2.97 2.01 16.73
N PHE A 55 3.61 1.05 16.09
CA PHE A 55 5.08 1.00 16.04
C PHE A 55 5.66 2.22 15.35
N LEU A 56 5.04 2.65 14.25
CA LEU A 56 5.52 3.79 13.48
C LEU A 56 5.00 5.14 14.00
N GLY A 57 4.12 5.13 14.98
CA GLY A 57 3.54 6.36 15.51
C GLY A 57 2.61 7.07 14.53
N LEU A 58 1.98 6.32 13.63
CA LEU A 58 1.04 6.91 12.68
C LEU A 58 -0.25 7.27 13.39
N LYS A 59 -0.78 8.45 13.06
CA LYS A 59 -1.97 8.99 13.72
C LYS A 59 -2.86 9.70 12.72
N GLU A 60 -4.06 10.03 13.15
CA GLU A 60 -5.01 10.77 12.33
C GLU A 60 -4.37 12.04 11.78
N GLY A 61 -4.57 12.28 10.50
CA GLY A 61 -4.00 13.43 9.82
C GLY A 61 -2.71 13.13 9.08
N ASP A 62 -2.02 12.05 9.43
CA ASP A 62 -0.86 11.60 8.66
C ASP A 62 -1.34 11.06 7.30
N SER A 63 -0.44 10.97 6.34
CA SER A 63 -0.79 10.51 5.00
C SER A 63 -0.06 9.22 4.63
N ALA A 64 -0.69 8.43 3.76
CA ALA A 64 -0.13 7.15 3.31
C ALA A 64 -0.23 7.05 1.80
N LEU A 65 0.89 6.76 1.15
CA LEU A 65 0.92 6.55 -0.29
C LEU A 65 0.59 5.10 -0.61
N LEU A 66 -0.42 4.91 -1.44
CA LEU A 66 -0.78 3.60 -1.98
C LEU A 66 -0.39 3.56 -3.45
N CYS A 67 0.64 2.81 -3.78
CA CYS A 67 1.13 2.70 -5.16
C CYS A 67 1.45 1.26 -5.54
N MET A 68 0.78 0.31 -4.90
CA MET A 68 0.91 -1.11 -5.17
C MET A 68 -0.41 -1.70 -5.63
N PRO A 69 -0.36 -2.79 -6.44
CA PRO A 69 -1.60 -3.45 -6.85
C PRO A 69 -2.42 -3.96 -5.66
N LEU A 70 -3.73 -3.76 -5.73
CA LEU A 70 -4.62 -4.15 -4.64
C LEU A 70 -4.97 -5.63 -4.63
N GLN A 71 -4.56 -6.39 -5.63
CA GLN A 71 -4.76 -7.84 -5.62
C GLN A 71 -3.84 -8.53 -4.61
N TYR A 72 -2.73 -7.88 -4.23
CA TYR A 72 -1.78 -8.45 -3.27
C TYR A 72 -2.00 -7.87 -1.88
N ILE A 73 -1.61 -8.66 -0.87
CA ILE A 73 -1.82 -8.27 0.52
C ILE A 73 -1.10 -6.97 0.89
N ALA A 74 0.04 -6.70 0.28
CA ALA A 74 0.81 -5.49 0.58
C ALA A 74 0.01 -4.22 0.31
N GLY A 75 -0.64 -4.14 -0.86
CA GLY A 75 -1.47 -2.99 -1.20
C GLY A 75 -2.69 -2.89 -0.31
N LYS A 76 -3.35 -4.02 -0.04
CA LYS A 76 -4.51 -4.04 0.84
C LYS A 76 -4.15 -3.57 2.24
N MET A 77 -2.98 -3.95 2.76
CA MET A 77 -2.57 -3.55 4.09
C MET A 77 -2.34 -2.04 4.23
N VAL A 78 -1.90 -1.37 3.16
CA VAL A 78 -1.80 0.09 3.19
C VAL A 78 -3.18 0.70 3.41
N VAL A 79 -4.20 0.19 2.71
CA VAL A 79 -5.57 0.66 2.87
C VAL A 79 -6.06 0.44 4.30
N ILE A 80 -5.84 -0.76 4.84
CA ILE A 80 -6.32 -1.10 6.17
C ILE A 80 -5.63 -0.26 7.24
N ARG A 81 -4.33 -0.03 7.11
CA ARG A 81 -3.61 0.86 8.02
C ARG A 81 -4.19 2.27 7.99
N SER A 82 -4.55 2.74 6.80
CA SER A 82 -5.18 4.06 6.67
C SER A 82 -6.53 4.12 7.38
N LEU A 83 -7.32 3.06 7.28
CA LEU A 83 -8.63 3.00 7.94
C LEU A 83 -8.46 2.95 9.46
N VAL A 84 -7.50 2.16 9.93
CA VAL A 84 -7.29 1.96 11.37
C VAL A 84 -6.78 3.21 12.06
N ALA A 85 -5.84 3.93 11.44
CA ALA A 85 -5.19 5.09 12.03
C ALA A 85 -5.77 6.43 11.58
N GLY A 86 -6.75 6.42 10.68
CA GLY A 86 -7.33 7.66 10.17
C GLY A 86 -6.39 8.43 9.25
N LEU A 87 -5.60 7.71 8.46
CA LEU A 87 -4.64 8.35 7.57
C LEU A 87 -5.31 8.85 6.29
N LYS A 88 -4.73 9.89 5.72
CA LYS A 88 -5.14 10.37 4.42
C LYS A 88 -4.51 9.46 3.36
N LEU A 89 -5.32 8.66 2.70
CA LEU A 89 -4.83 7.75 1.67
C LEU A 89 -4.57 8.52 0.38
N MET A 90 -3.40 8.30 -0.21
CA MET A 90 -3.00 8.92 -1.46
C MET A 90 -2.82 7.81 -2.51
N PRO A 91 -3.87 7.44 -3.26
CA PRO A 91 -3.79 6.37 -4.24
C PRO A 91 -3.18 6.86 -5.54
N ILE A 92 -2.13 6.21 -5.98
CA ILE A 92 -1.45 6.44 -7.25
C ILE A 92 -1.37 5.11 -7.97
N ALA A 93 -1.84 5.05 -9.21
CA ALA A 93 -1.80 3.81 -9.97
C ALA A 93 -0.37 3.24 -9.99
N PRO A 94 -0.21 1.92 -9.78
CA PRO A 94 1.12 1.32 -9.75
C PRO A 94 1.92 1.61 -11.02
N SER A 95 3.15 2.06 -10.83
CA SER A 95 4.07 2.35 -11.94
C SER A 95 5.50 2.23 -11.42
N GLY A 96 6.46 2.32 -12.33
CA GLY A 96 7.87 2.32 -11.95
C GLY A 96 8.32 3.60 -11.29
N HIS A 97 7.55 4.68 -11.42
CA HIS A 97 7.88 6.00 -10.87
C HIS A 97 6.69 6.60 -10.13
N PRO A 98 6.31 6.01 -8.97
CA PRO A 98 5.09 6.45 -8.27
C PRO A 98 5.17 7.85 -7.68
N LEU A 99 6.36 8.40 -7.48
CA LEU A 99 6.52 9.73 -6.89
C LEU A 99 6.61 10.86 -7.92
N LYS A 100 6.66 10.50 -9.20
CA LYS A 100 6.92 11.48 -10.26
C LYS A 100 5.98 12.68 -10.23
N ASP A 101 4.68 12.44 -10.15
CA ASP A 101 3.68 13.49 -10.20
C ASP A 101 3.12 13.84 -8.82
N LEU A 102 3.72 13.34 -7.78
CA LEU A 102 3.23 13.53 -6.43
C LEU A 102 3.56 14.95 -5.95
N LYS A 103 2.52 15.65 -5.48
CA LYS A 103 2.67 17.05 -5.03
C LYS A 103 2.88 17.17 -3.53
N GLU A 104 2.41 16.22 -2.78
CA GLU A 104 2.57 16.20 -1.33
C GLU A 104 3.48 15.05 -0.93
N THR A 105 4.30 15.25 0.09
CA THR A 105 5.13 14.18 0.63
C THR A 105 4.32 13.36 1.63
N PRO A 106 4.11 12.06 1.39
CA PRO A 106 3.37 11.25 2.35
C PRO A 106 4.20 11.01 3.62
N THR A 107 3.50 10.81 4.73
CA THR A 107 4.14 10.43 5.98
C THR A 107 4.65 8.99 5.91
N PHE A 108 3.87 8.14 5.29
CA PHE A 108 4.14 6.70 5.19
C PHE A 108 3.95 6.24 3.75
N ALA A 109 4.82 5.37 3.31
CA ALA A 109 4.70 4.76 1.99
C ALA A 109 5.21 3.32 2.03
N ALA A 110 4.56 2.46 1.26
CA ALA A 110 5.04 1.10 1.02
C ALA A 110 5.33 0.98 -0.46
N MET A 111 6.54 0.58 -0.81
CA MET A 111 6.99 0.49 -2.20
C MET A 111 7.70 -0.84 -2.42
N ILE A 112 7.70 -1.30 -3.67
CA ILE A 112 8.49 -2.49 -4.02
C ILE A 112 9.90 -2.06 -4.40
N PRO A 113 10.90 -2.96 -4.30
CA PRO A 113 12.29 -2.60 -4.58
C PRO A 113 12.52 -1.93 -5.93
N MET A 114 11.82 -2.38 -6.96
CA MET A 114 11.96 -1.80 -8.29
C MET A 114 11.56 -0.31 -8.30
N GLN A 115 10.47 0.03 -7.60
CA GLN A 115 10.01 1.41 -7.49
C GLN A 115 11.04 2.27 -6.76
N VAL A 116 11.60 1.76 -5.68
CA VAL A 116 12.64 2.47 -4.94
C VAL A 116 13.87 2.67 -5.81
N TYR A 117 14.30 1.63 -6.50
CA TYR A 117 15.45 1.72 -7.40
C TYR A 117 15.23 2.79 -8.47
N ASN A 118 14.11 2.76 -9.16
CA ASN A 118 13.81 3.72 -10.21
C ASN A 118 13.74 5.14 -9.67
N THR A 119 13.15 5.31 -8.49
CA THR A 119 13.02 6.61 -7.84
C THR A 119 14.40 7.20 -7.54
N LEU A 120 15.32 6.36 -7.09
CA LEU A 120 16.67 6.83 -6.74
C LEU A 120 17.47 7.28 -7.95
N GLN A 121 17.09 6.89 -9.17
CA GLN A 121 17.78 7.30 -10.40
C GLN A 121 17.41 8.71 -10.84
N GLU A 122 16.29 9.25 -10.35
CA GLU A 122 15.82 10.58 -10.75
C GLU A 122 15.97 11.56 -9.59
N PRO A 123 16.74 12.64 -9.74
CA PRO A 123 17.03 13.56 -8.62
C PRO A 123 15.77 14.14 -7.95
N GLU A 124 14.76 14.53 -8.73
CA GLU A 124 13.55 15.11 -8.19
C GLU A 124 12.74 14.10 -7.40
N GLU A 125 12.64 12.87 -7.91
CA GLU A 125 11.90 11.81 -7.22
C GLU A 125 12.65 11.35 -5.98
N ARG A 126 13.98 11.29 -6.07
CA ARG A 126 14.82 10.91 -4.92
C ARG A 126 14.62 11.88 -3.76
N GLU A 127 14.53 13.17 -4.05
CA GLU A 127 14.30 14.18 -3.04
C GLU A 127 12.97 13.97 -2.35
N LYS A 128 11.92 13.66 -3.13
CA LYS A 128 10.61 13.35 -2.57
C LYS A 128 10.66 12.10 -1.69
N LEU A 129 11.37 11.07 -2.13
CA LEU A 129 11.52 9.83 -1.36
C LEU A 129 12.16 10.09 -0.01
N MET A 130 13.18 10.92 0.02
CA MET A 130 13.89 11.22 1.26
C MET A 130 13.05 12.02 2.25
N GLY A 131 12.01 12.68 1.77
CA GLY A 131 11.08 13.40 2.64
C GLY A 131 10.05 12.51 3.30
N ILE A 132 9.90 11.26 2.86
CA ILE A 132 8.94 10.34 3.46
C ILE A 132 9.47 9.88 4.81
N LYS A 133 8.64 10.07 5.85
CA LYS A 133 9.06 9.76 7.21
C LYS A 133 9.24 8.27 7.46
N HIS A 134 8.30 7.47 6.96
CA HIS A 134 8.33 6.01 7.14
C HIS A 134 8.15 5.32 5.79
N LEU A 135 9.18 4.64 5.36
CA LEU A 135 9.14 3.90 4.10
C LEU A 135 9.32 2.41 4.39
N ILE A 136 8.37 1.62 3.92
CA ILE A 136 8.50 0.18 3.93
C ILE A 136 8.88 -0.28 2.53
N ASP A 137 10.08 -0.84 2.40
CA ASP A 137 10.54 -1.42 1.16
C ASP A 137 10.25 -2.91 1.24
N ARG A 138 9.18 -3.33 0.59
CA ARG A 138 8.74 -4.71 0.71
C ARG A 138 9.47 -5.60 -0.27
N LYS A 139 10.28 -6.47 0.27
CA LYS A 139 10.90 -7.52 -0.53
C LYS A 139 9.86 -8.56 -0.87
N SER A 140 9.99 -9.10 -2.07
CA SER A 140 9.03 -10.06 -2.57
C SER A 140 9.12 -11.40 -1.87
N VAL A 141 9.91 -11.51 -0.86
CA VAL A 141 10.05 -12.75 -0.25
C VAL A 141 9.70 -12.81 1.11
N VAL A 142 9.19 -13.76 1.39
CA VAL A 142 9.12 -14.35 2.64
C VAL A 142 8.05 -14.95 3.10
#